data_8b9a35bdb0daf3700aa82217b8504c06
#
_entry.id   8b9a35bdb0daf3700aa82217b8504c06
#
_cell.length_a   1.000
_cell.length_b   1.000
_cell.length_c   1.000
_cell.angle_alpha   90.00
_cell.angle_beta   90.00
_cell.angle_gamma   90.00
#
_symmetry.space_group_name_H-M   'P 1'
#
loop_
_entity.id
_entity.type
_entity.pdbx_description
1 polymer ?
#
loop_
_entity_poly.entity_id
_entity_poly.type
_entity_poly.pdbx_seq_one_letter_code
_entity_poly.pdbx_strand_id
1 'polypeptide(L)'
;MRRVAVVGSGVAGLAAAWHLAHDSAGTSVTLFEADARFGGHAHTFELTLDGQAFGVDTGFLVYNERTYPKLIRLFERLGVATAASDMSFSVQAPRLGLEWSGSDLGSVFAQRRNLVSPRFWGMLSDILRFNRLATAMAERGDDSLLSQAVGDFLAEHRFGAMFRDAYFLPMIGSIWSCPTSQMMNFPVGTLIRFCHNHGLLQVNDRPRWFTVQGGSRHYVDKMVAQLPDARRSHPVRSVRRQPPGVDGGTAGVWVETDHGSERFDEVVLACHAPQSLALLADASPDERAVLGAIRTQPNRAVLHTDASLLPRRPRAWAAWNYEGAGPAASDTGEVCLHYLLNKLQPLPCAQPVIVSLNPIREPHPGTVHGEFDYAHPVFDTAAVAAQRRVPSLQGRGHVWFCGAWTRYGFHEDGLASGLAVVDALKARWSVDSAWRQAA
;
A
#
# COMPACT_ATOMS: atom_id res chain seq x y z
N MET A 1 -27.35 22.11 -4.83
CA MET A 1 -26.68 20.82 -4.64
C MET A 1 -25.24 20.94 -5.13
N ARG A 2 -24.24 20.62 -4.30
CA ARG A 2 -22.82 20.69 -4.71
C ARG A 2 -22.45 19.45 -5.49
N ARG A 3 -21.78 19.62 -6.61
CA ARG A 3 -21.29 18.52 -7.45
C ARG A 3 -19.83 18.26 -7.17
N VAL A 4 -19.48 17.05 -6.75
CA VAL A 4 -18.10 16.63 -6.46
C VAL A 4 -17.73 15.47 -7.37
N ALA A 5 -16.62 15.61 -8.10
CA ALA A 5 -16.01 14.49 -8.80
C ALA A 5 -14.92 13.86 -7.93
N VAL A 6 -14.89 12.53 -7.87
CA VAL A 6 -13.79 11.75 -7.28
C VAL A 6 -13.18 10.91 -8.38
N VAL A 7 -11.88 11.05 -8.61
CA VAL A 7 -11.14 10.39 -9.70
C VAL A 7 -10.21 9.33 -9.13
N GLY A 8 -10.52 8.08 -9.42
CA GLY A 8 -9.86 6.88 -8.89
C GLY A 8 -10.65 6.22 -7.77
N SER A 9 -10.86 4.90 -7.89
CA SER A 9 -11.67 4.10 -6.98
C SER A 9 -10.85 3.21 -6.03
N GLY A 10 -9.57 3.52 -5.82
CA GLY A 10 -8.81 2.91 -4.72
C GLY A 10 -9.43 3.28 -3.36
N VAL A 11 -8.95 2.69 -2.28
CA VAL A 11 -9.51 2.89 -0.93
C VAL A 11 -9.66 4.37 -0.55
N ALA A 12 -8.75 5.24 -0.99
CA ALA A 12 -8.80 6.68 -0.72
C ALA A 12 -9.99 7.35 -1.43
N GLY A 13 -10.18 7.05 -2.73
CA GLY A 13 -11.29 7.60 -3.50
C GLY A 13 -12.63 7.03 -3.08
N LEU A 14 -12.71 5.72 -2.82
CA LEU A 14 -13.93 5.10 -2.26
C LEU A 14 -14.30 5.74 -0.93
N ALA A 15 -13.33 5.96 -0.03
CA ALA A 15 -13.57 6.61 1.25
C ALA A 15 -14.11 8.04 1.04
N ALA A 16 -13.47 8.84 0.17
CA ALA A 16 -13.93 10.20 -0.11
C ALA A 16 -15.34 10.20 -0.72
N ALA A 17 -15.57 9.39 -1.75
CA ALA A 17 -16.85 9.34 -2.45
C ALA A 17 -18.00 8.89 -1.53
N TRP A 18 -17.78 7.79 -0.80
CA TRP A 18 -18.79 7.20 0.06
C TRP A 18 -19.16 8.12 1.23
N HIS A 19 -18.18 8.68 1.93
CA HIS A 19 -18.43 9.60 3.04
C HIS A 19 -19.02 10.94 2.60
N LEU A 20 -18.68 11.46 1.42
CA LEU A 20 -19.31 12.65 0.86
C LEU A 20 -20.77 12.37 0.49
N ALA A 21 -21.07 11.23 -0.08
CA ALA A 21 -22.45 10.86 -0.45
C ALA A 21 -23.37 10.64 0.76
N HIS A 22 -22.84 10.05 1.84
CA HIS A 22 -23.65 9.65 3.01
C HIS A 22 -23.65 10.69 4.13
N ASP A 23 -22.51 11.35 4.35
CA ASP A 23 -22.31 12.18 5.54
C ASP A 23 -22.36 13.68 5.21
N SER A 24 -22.74 14.07 3.95
CA SER A 24 -22.76 15.47 3.51
C SER A 24 -24.06 15.80 2.76
N ALA A 25 -25.06 16.30 3.49
CA ALA A 25 -26.33 16.67 2.89
C ALA A 25 -26.17 17.69 1.75
N GLY A 26 -26.94 17.51 0.67
CA GLY A 26 -26.90 18.41 -0.48
C GLY A 26 -25.68 18.25 -1.39
N THR A 27 -24.96 17.14 -1.29
CA THR A 27 -23.81 16.81 -2.14
C THR A 27 -24.19 15.72 -3.14
N SER A 28 -23.84 15.92 -4.42
CA SER A 28 -23.90 14.91 -5.48
C SER A 28 -22.48 14.47 -5.81
N VAL A 29 -22.20 13.18 -5.71
CA VAL A 29 -20.88 12.62 -5.95
C VAL A 29 -20.89 11.77 -7.20
N THR A 30 -19.93 12.00 -8.10
CA THR A 30 -19.62 11.14 -9.23
C THR A 30 -18.24 10.52 -9.02
N LEU A 31 -18.17 9.20 -8.97
CA LEU A 31 -16.91 8.44 -8.90
C LEU A 31 -16.50 7.99 -10.29
N PHE A 32 -15.29 8.38 -10.73
CA PHE A 32 -14.70 7.96 -12.00
C PHE A 32 -13.61 6.92 -11.75
N GLU A 33 -13.65 5.82 -12.52
CA GLU A 33 -12.61 4.78 -12.53
C GLU A 33 -12.22 4.46 -13.97
N ALA A 34 -10.92 4.45 -14.23
CA ALA A 34 -10.38 4.13 -15.56
C ALA A 34 -10.47 2.64 -15.88
N ASP A 35 -10.27 1.78 -14.88
CA ASP A 35 -10.32 0.33 -15.03
C ASP A 35 -11.75 -0.20 -15.21
N ALA A 36 -11.85 -1.43 -15.72
CA ALA A 36 -13.12 -2.17 -15.82
C ALA A 36 -13.65 -2.64 -14.45
N ARG A 37 -12.90 -2.44 -13.37
CA ARG A 37 -13.25 -2.80 -11.99
C ARG A 37 -12.98 -1.64 -11.04
N PHE A 38 -13.73 -1.57 -9.96
CA PHE A 38 -13.45 -0.68 -8.84
C PHE A 38 -12.47 -1.33 -7.85
N GLY A 39 -11.84 -0.52 -6.99
CA GLY A 39 -11.09 -0.97 -5.82
C GLY A 39 -9.58 -0.70 -5.89
N GLY A 40 -9.00 -0.46 -7.07
CA GLY A 40 -7.55 -0.26 -7.20
C GLY A 40 -6.77 -1.48 -6.69
N HIS A 41 -5.94 -1.31 -5.64
CA HIS A 41 -5.20 -2.41 -5.01
C HIS A 41 -6.09 -3.39 -4.20
N ALA A 42 -7.32 -3.05 -3.86
CA ALA A 42 -8.30 -4.02 -3.39
C ALA A 42 -8.82 -4.82 -4.59
N HIS A 43 -8.09 -5.87 -4.92
CA HIS A 43 -8.34 -6.68 -6.10
C HIS A 43 -8.45 -8.15 -5.76
N THR A 44 -9.65 -8.68 -5.87
CA THR A 44 -9.95 -10.11 -5.70
C THR A 44 -10.14 -10.74 -7.06
N PHE A 45 -9.30 -11.71 -7.38
CA PHE A 45 -9.41 -12.56 -8.57
C PHE A 45 -10.26 -13.79 -8.22
N GLU A 46 -11.16 -14.19 -9.11
CA GLU A 46 -11.93 -15.41 -8.96
C GLU A 46 -11.15 -16.59 -9.55
N LEU A 47 -10.66 -17.46 -8.66
CA LEU A 47 -9.88 -18.63 -9.00
C LEU A 47 -10.74 -19.87 -8.93
N THR A 48 -10.63 -20.75 -9.93
CA THR A 48 -11.27 -22.07 -9.91
C THR A 48 -10.20 -23.15 -9.85
N LEU A 49 -10.18 -23.94 -8.78
CA LEU A 49 -9.34 -25.12 -8.63
C LEU A 49 -10.20 -26.31 -8.24
N ASP A 50 -9.93 -27.47 -8.83
CA ASP A 50 -10.64 -28.71 -8.58
C ASP A 50 -12.19 -28.58 -8.68
N GLY A 51 -12.66 -27.72 -9.57
CA GLY A 51 -14.07 -27.44 -9.79
C GLY A 51 -14.72 -26.52 -8.74
N GLN A 52 -13.98 -25.99 -7.79
CA GLN A 52 -14.44 -25.02 -6.79
C GLN A 52 -13.94 -23.61 -7.12
N ALA A 53 -14.88 -22.66 -7.22
CA ALA A 53 -14.56 -21.24 -7.41
C ALA A 53 -14.49 -20.51 -6.06
N PHE A 54 -13.46 -19.67 -5.88
CA PHE A 54 -13.27 -18.83 -4.70
C PHE A 54 -12.44 -17.59 -5.01
N GLY A 55 -12.62 -16.55 -4.18
CA GLY A 55 -11.88 -15.30 -4.33
C GLY A 55 -10.50 -15.35 -3.68
N VAL A 56 -9.49 -14.83 -4.38
CA VAL A 56 -8.13 -14.63 -3.87
C VAL A 56 -7.69 -13.19 -4.10
N ASP A 57 -7.15 -12.55 -3.08
CA ASP A 57 -6.64 -11.18 -3.20
C ASP A 57 -5.23 -11.18 -3.79
N THR A 58 -4.99 -10.25 -4.71
CA THR A 58 -3.71 -10.11 -5.41
C THR A 58 -2.97 -8.81 -5.09
N GLY A 59 -3.64 -7.86 -4.40
CA GLY A 59 -3.07 -6.58 -3.99
C GLY A 59 -3.16 -6.37 -2.48
N PHE A 60 -4.27 -5.84 -1.97
CA PHE A 60 -4.47 -5.68 -0.53
C PHE A 60 -4.81 -7.02 0.12
N LEU A 61 -3.93 -7.53 0.99
CA LEU A 61 -4.02 -8.87 1.56
C LEU A 61 -4.48 -8.88 3.03
N VAL A 62 -3.90 -8.01 3.86
CA VAL A 62 -4.02 -8.08 5.32
C VAL A 62 -4.05 -6.72 5.99
N TYR A 63 -4.64 -6.68 7.18
CA TYR A 63 -4.62 -5.55 8.10
C TYR A 63 -4.50 -6.05 9.55
N ASN A 64 -4.18 -5.17 10.49
CA ASN A 64 -4.09 -5.53 11.90
C ASN A 64 -4.92 -4.60 12.79
N GLU A 65 -5.20 -5.06 14.00
CA GLU A 65 -6.05 -4.35 14.96
C GLU A 65 -5.41 -3.07 15.51
N ARG A 66 -4.07 -2.94 15.47
CA ARG A 66 -3.34 -1.81 16.08
C ARG A 66 -3.27 -0.60 15.17
N THR A 67 -2.97 -0.82 13.89
CA THR A 67 -2.60 0.27 12.95
C THR A 67 -3.65 0.56 11.88
N TYR A 68 -4.80 -0.16 11.89
CA TYR A 68 -5.89 0.02 10.92
C TYR A 68 -7.23 0.40 11.59
N PRO A 69 -7.28 1.37 12.53
CA PRO A 69 -8.50 1.66 13.28
C PRO A 69 -9.63 2.23 12.42
N LYS A 70 -9.31 2.98 11.36
CA LYS A 70 -10.33 3.54 10.45
C LYS A 70 -10.90 2.47 9.53
N LEU A 71 -10.05 1.58 9.03
CA LEU A 71 -10.48 0.46 8.19
C LEU A 71 -11.38 -0.50 8.96
N ILE A 72 -11.05 -0.80 10.22
CA ILE A 72 -11.88 -1.63 11.10
C ILE A 72 -13.27 -0.99 11.26
N ARG A 73 -13.35 0.30 11.60
CA ARG A 73 -14.64 1.01 11.72
C ARG A 73 -15.43 1.01 10.41
N LEU A 74 -14.74 1.14 9.27
CA LEU A 74 -15.39 1.06 7.97
C LEU A 74 -15.98 -0.35 7.74
N PHE A 75 -15.23 -1.40 8.04
CA PHE A 75 -15.70 -2.77 7.90
C PHE A 75 -16.87 -3.09 8.84
N GLU A 76 -16.83 -2.61 10.09
CA GLU A 76 -17.95 -2.70 11.03
C GLU A 76 -19.20 -1.99 10.47
N ARG A 77 -19.06 -0.77 9.99
CA ARG A 77 -20.17 0.03 9.41
C ARG A 77 -20.78 -0.64 8.17
N LEU A 78 -19.95 -1.29 7.35
CA LEU A 78 -20.39 -1.99 6.14
C LEU A 78 -20.82 -3.45 6.41
N GLY A 79 -20.63 -3.97 7.61
CA GLY A 79 -20.89 -5.39 7.92
C GLY A 79 -20.01 -6.32 7.08
N VAL A 80 -18.70 -6.04 6.97
CA VAL A 80 -17.73 -6.85 6.23
C VAL A 80 -17.19 -7.94 7.14
N ALA A 81 -17.35 -9.20 6.72
CA ALA A 81 -16.79 -10.34 7.44
C ALA A 81 -15.28 -10.43 7.24
N THR A 82 -14.56 -10.74 8.31
CA THR A 82 -13.10 -10.87 8.34
C THR A 82 -12.66 -12.18 8.98
N ALA A 83 -11.46 -12.63 8.66
CA ALA A 83 -10.88 -13.85 9.20
C ALA A 83 -9.46 -13.58 9.72
N ALA A 84 -9.00 -14.39 10.68
CA ALA A 84 -7.62 -14.33 11.13
C ALA A 84 -6.65 -14.69 10.00
N SER A 85 -5.50 -14.01 9.97
CA SER A 85 -4.45 -14.18 8.97
C SER A 85 -3.10 -14.44 9.62
N ASP A 86 -2.22 -15.14 8.92
CA ASP A 86 -0.82 -15.34 9.29
C ASP A 86 0.05 -14.22 8.68
N MET A 87 0.98 -13.68 9.45
CA MET A 87 1.93 -12.66 8.99
C MET A 87 3.38 -13.14 9.19
N SER A 88 3.60 -14.42 8.99
CA SER A 88 4.92 -15.03 9.04
C SER A 88 5.77 -14.61 7.83
N PHE A 89 7.10 -14.54 8.04
CA PHE A 89 8.06 -14.12 7.04
C PHE A 89 9.20 -15.13 6.92
N SER A 90 9.59 -15.43 5.70
CA SER A 90 10.74 -16.28 5.39
C SER A 90 11.67 -15.65 4.39
N VAL A 91 12.91 -16.10 4.41
CA VAL A 91 13.97 -15.69 3.49
C VAL A 91 14.59 -16.92 2.86
N GLN A 92 14.61 -16.96 1.54
CA GLN A 92 15.53 -17.79 0.77
C GLN A 92 16.58 -16.90 0.11
N ALA A 93 17.83 -17.10 0.49
CA ALA A 93 18.99 -16.39 -0.03
C ALA A 93 19.95 -17.38 -0.71
N PRO A 94 19.77 -17.68 -2.02
CA PRO A 94 20.51 -18.73 -2.72
C PRO A 94 22.03 -18.48 -2.72
N ARG A 95 22.47 -17.22 -2.80
CA ARG A 95 23.91 -16.85 -2.72
C ARG A 95 24.55 -17.26 -1.40
N LEU A 96 23.78 -17.24 -0.31
CA LEU A 96 24.22 -17.64 1.02
C LEU A 96 23.91 -19.12 1.31
N GLY A 97 23.18 -19.78 0.41
CA GLY A 97 22.65 -21.12 0.61
C GLY A 97 21.69 -21.20 1.81
N LEU A 98 20.99 -20.12 2.13
CA LEU A 98 20.19 -19.98 3.35
C LEU A 98 18.69 -20.00 3.03
N GLU A 99 17.96 -20.80 3.83
CA GLU A 99 16.50 -20.78 3.92
C GLU A 99 16.10 -20.84 5.39
N TRP A 100 15.27 -19.89 5.84
CA TRP A 100 14.79 -19.84 7.21
C TRP A 100 13.53 -19.00 7.33
N SER A 101 12.79 -19.17 8.41
CA SER A 101 11.64 -18.31 8.76
C SER A 101 11.68 -17.99 10.25
N GLY A 102 11.16 -16.82 10.62
CA GLY A 102 11.10 -16.37 12.01
C GLY A 102 9.83 -16.76 12.76
N SER A 103 9.09 -17.77 12.32
CA SER A 103 7.77 -18.13 12.90
C SER A 103 7.91 -18.89 14.23
N ASP A 104 8.81 -19.85 14.29
CA ASP A 104 9.08 -20.71 15.45
C ASP A 104 10.49 -21.28 15.38
N LEU A 105 10.97 -21.95 16.43
CA LEU A 105 12.30 -22.55 16.46
C LEU A 105 12.52 -23.59 15.37
N GLY A 106 11.49 -24.34 14.98
CA GLY A 106 11.57 -25.34 13.92
C GLY A 106 11.81 -24.71 12.56
N SER A 107 11.20 -23.57 12.27
CA SER A 107 11.35 -22.81 11.04
C SER A 107 12.64 -21.97 11.02
N VAL A 108 13.07 -21.42 12.16
CA VAL A 108 14.37 -20.74 12.31
C VAL A 108 15.50 -21.70 11.95
N PHE A 109 15.42 -22.94 12.44
CA PHE A 109 16.39 -24.00 12.15
C PHE A 109 15.88 -25.02 11.12
N ALA A 110 15.07 -24.57 10.14
CA ALA A 110 14.63 -25.41 9.02
C ALA A 110 15.84 -26.05 8.29
N GLN A 111 16.95 -25.35 8.24
CA GLN A 111 18.28 -25.91 7.88
C GLN A 111 19.03 -26.26 9.16
N ARG A 112 19.11 -27.55 9.50
CA ARG A 112 19.75 -28.01 10.75
C ARG A 112 21.23 -27.58 10.90
N ARG A 113 21.94 -27.38 9.78
CA ARG A 113 23.33 -26.85 9.80
C ARG A 113 23.42 -25.45 10.44
N ASN A 114 22.36 -24.70 10.47
CA ASN A 114 22.32 -23.36 11.09
C ASN A 114 22.47 -23.43 12.62
N LEU A 115 22.16 -24.58 13.25
CA LEU A 115 22.38 -24.81 14.69
C LEU A 115 23.86 -24.68 15.10
N VAL A 116 24.79 -25.04 14.20
CA VAL A 116 26.24 -24.98 14.44
C VAL A 116 26.92 -23.85 13.68
N SER A 117 26.18 -22.93 13.10
CA SER A 117 26.70 -21.80 12.32
C SER A 117 26.89 -20.53 13.18
N PRO A 118 28.15 -20.14 13.52
CA PRO A 118 28.36 -18.88 14.26
C PRO A 118 27.83 -17.65 13.55
N ARG A 119 27.87 -17.62 12.21
CA ARG A 119 27.33 -16.50 11.40
C ARG A 119 25.83 -16.39 11.54
N PHE A 120 25.12 -17.53 11.59
CA PHE A 120 23.65 -17.52 11.76
C PHE A 120 23.26 -17.07 13.17
N TRP A 121 23.97 -17.53 14.20
CA TRP A 121 23.78 -17.06 15.57
C TRP A 121 24.11 -15.56 15.72
N GLY A 122 25.13 -15.06 15.03
CA GLY A 122 25.44 -13.64 14.96
C GLY A 122 24.27 -12.82 14.37
N MET A 123 23.64 -13.32 13.29
CA MET A 123 22.44 -12.71 12.71
C MET A 123 21.28 -12.65 13.72
N LEU A 124 20.98 -13.75 14.41
CA LEU A 124 19.91 -13.79 15.41
C LEU A 124 20.19 -12.82 16.57
N SER A 125 21.44 -12.73 17.03
CA SER A 125 21.86 -11.75 18.03
C SER A 125 21.66 -10.31 17.55
N ASP A 126 22.01 -10.02 16.30
CA ASP A 126 21.83 -8.70 15.68
C ASP A 126 20.35 -8.34 15.52
N ILE A 127 19.47 -9.31 15.20
CA ILE A 127 18.02 -9.10 15.18
C ILE A 127 17.52 -8.62 16.55
N LEU A 128 17.88 -9.32 17.62
CA LEU A 128 17.46 -8.94 18.98
C LEU A 128 18.05 -7.60 19.40
N ARG A 129 19.30 -7.32 19.01
CA ARG A 129 19.95 -6.03 19.27
C ARG A 129 19.27 -4.89 18.55
N PHE A 130 18.96 -5.08 17.24
CA PHE A 130 18.24 -4.10 16.43
C PHE A 130 16.86 -3.81 17.04
N ASN A 131 16.09 -4.85 17.37
CA ASN A 131 14.76 -4.68 17.93
C ASN A 131 14.79 -3.85 19.22
N ARG A 132 15.72 -4.11 20.13
CA ARG A 132 15.87 -3.31 21.38
C ARG A 132 16.27 -1.87 21.11
N LEU A 133 17.25 -1.67 20.22
CA LEU A 133 17.74 -0.33 19.87
C LEU A 133 16.64 0.49 19.19
N ALA A 134 16.00 -0.08 18.17
CA ALA A 134 14.95 0.58 17.41
C ALA A 134 13.71 0.91 18.26
N THR A 135 13.31 0.00 19.17
CA THR A 135 12.23 0.27 20.12
C THR A 135 12.57 1.46 21.04
N ALA A 136 13.75 1.46 21.65
CA ALA A 136 14.17 2.56 22.51
C ALA A 136 14.27 3.92 21.77
N MET A 137 14.65 3.91 20.50
CA MET A 137 14.68 5.10 19.66
C MET A 137 13.27 5.58 19.30
N ALA A 138 12.36 4.68 18.96
CA ALA A 138 10.97 5.02 18.68
C ALA A 138 10.27 5.66 19.89
N GLU A 139 10.49 5.10 21.09
CA GLU A 139 9.91 5.60 22.34
C GLU A 139 10.44 6.98 22.74
N ARG A 140 11.72 7.28 22.44
CA ARG A 140 12.30 8.61 22.71
C ARG A 140 11.82 9.69 21.74
N GLY A 141 11.27 9.31 20.58
CA GLY A 141 10.83 10.28 19.57
C GLY A 141 11.98 11.09 18.94
N ASP A 142 13.15 10.49 18.80
CA ASP A 142 14.34 11.17 18.28
C ASP A 142 14.19 11.56 16.81
N ASP A 143 13.97 12.84 16.56
CA ASP A 143 13.79 13.38 15.21
C ASP A 143 15.10 13.50 14.43
N SER A 144 16.29 13.40 15.07
CA SER A 144 17.57 13.40 14.37
C SER A 144 17.71 12.22 13.42
N LEU A 145 17.06 11.10 13.73
CA LEU A 145 17.04 9.89 12.90
C LEU A 145 16.24 10.05 11.59
N LEU A 146 15.44 11.09 11.45
CA LEU A 146 14.63 11.32 10.24
C LEU A 146 15.47 11.69 9.02
N SER A 147 16.70 12.15 9.22
CA SER A 147 17.66 12.50 8.16
C SER A 147 18.74 11.45 7.94
N GLN A 148 18.94 10.51 8.89
CA GLN A 148 19.96 9.48 8.79
C GLN A 148 19.52 8.37 7.82
N ALA A 149 20.42 8.00 6.89
CA ALA A 149 20.17 6.90 5.99
C ALA A 149 20.32 5.54 6.70
N VAL A 150 19.54 4.55 6.28
CA VAL A 150 19.64 3.17 6.80
C VAL A 150 21.06 2.62 6.71
N GLY A 151 21.77 2.87 5.58
CA GLY A 151 23.14 2.40 5.39
C GLY A 151 24.11 2.93 6.45
N ASP A 152 24.03 4.23 6.73
CA ASP A 152 24.86 4.90 7.73
C ASP A 152 24.55 4.40 9.13
N PHE A 153 23.26 4.22 9.46
CA PHE A 153 22.82 3.66 10.73
C PHE A 153 23.36 2.23 10.96
N LEU A 154 23.26 1.37 9.95
CA LEU A 154 23.77 -0.01 10.05
C LEU A 154 25.29 -0.04 10.24
N ALA A 155 26.04 0.84 9.57
CA ALA A 155 27.49 0.98 9.70
C ALA A 155 27.90 1.51 11.08
N GLU A 156 27.27 2.59 11.54
CA GLU A 156 27.51 3.21 12.85
C GLU A 156 27.34 2.22 13.98
N HIS A 157 26.24 1.47 13.94
CA HIS A 157 25.95 0.46 14.95
C HIS A 157 26.59 -0.89 14.70
N ARG A 158 27.47 -1.03 13.68
CA ARG A 158 28.25 -2.24 13.37
C ARG A 158 27.39 -3.52 13.26
N PHE A 159 26.28 -3.44 12.52
CA PHE A 159 25.48 -4.62 12.21
C PHE A 159 26.19 -5.51 11.18
N GLY A 160 26.13 -6.84 11.38
CA GLY A 160 26.78 -7.80 10.52
C GLY A 160 26.14 -7.91 9.12
N ALA A 161 26.94 -8.28 8.12
CA ALA A 161 26.46 -8.48 6.74
C ALA A 161 25.33 -9.52 6.67
N MET A 162 25.40 -10.60 7.46
CA MET A 162 24.36 -11.64 7.50
C MET A 162 23.01 -11.07 7.98
N PHE A 163 23.03 -10.21 9.00
CA PHE A 163 21.83 -9.48 9.45
C PHE A 163 21.28 -8.58 8.36
N ARG A 164 22.14 -7.79 7.73
CA ARG A 164 21.74 -6.87 6.66
C ARG A 164 21.12 -7.62 5.48
N ASP A 165 21.81 -8.65 4.94
CA ASP A 165 21.50 -9.25 3.64
C ASP A 165 20.51 -10.43 3.72
N ALA A 166 20.40 -11.08 4.88
CA ALA A 166 19.53 -12.25 5.06
C ALA A 166 18.36 -12.04 6.02
N TYR A 167 18.18 -10.83 6.55
CA TYR A 167 17.03 -10.48 7.37
C TYR A 167 16.54 -9.06 7.09
N PHE A 168 17.37 -8.05 7.33
CA PHE A 168 16.93 -6.66 7.41
C PHE A 168 16.46 -6.11 6.05
N LEU A 169 17.34 -6.14 5.03
CA LEU A 169 16.98 -5.68 3.68
C LEU A 169 15.87 -6.51 3.04
N PRO A 170 15.85 -7.86 3.14
CA PRO A 170 14.71 -8.67 2.75
C PRO A 170 13.39 -8.24 3.39
N MET A 171 13.38 -7.99 4.70
CA MET A 171 12.18 -7.61 5.44
C MET A 171 11.66 -6.23 4.98
N ILE A 172 12.52 -5.22 5.00
CA ILE A 172 12.09 -3.86 4.66
C ILE A 172 11.76 -3.70 3.17
N GLY A 173 12.53 -4.36 2.29
CA GLY A 173 12.22 -4.40 0.86
C GLY A 173 10.87 -5.04 0.59
N SER A 174 10.52 -6.12 1.30
CA SER A 174 9.21 -6.78 1.18
C SER A 174 8.05 -5.90 1.63
N ILE A 175 8.23 -5.07 2.66
CA ILE A 175 7.19 -4.17 3.20
C ILE A 175 6.77 -3.13 2.15
N TRP A 176 7.74 -2.53 1.46
CA TRP A 176 7.48 -1.44 0.49
C TRP A 176 7.59 -1.88 -0.97
N SER A 177 7.89 -3.18 -1.22
CA SER A 177 8.12 -3.72 -2.57
C SER A 177 9.18 -2.92 -3.36
N CYS A 178 10.17 -2.36 -2.65
CA CYS A 178 11.21 -1.51 -3.18
C CYS A 178 12.55 -2.24 -3.28
N PRO A 179 13.38 -1.93 -4.29
CA PRO A 179 14.72 -2.48 -4.42
C PRO A 179 15.55 -2.32 -3.14
N THR A 180 16.26 -3.36 -2.75
CA THR A 180 17.08 -3.35 -1.52
C THR A 180 18.17 -2.27 -1.54
N SER A 181 18.70 -1.93 -2.72
CA SER A 181 19.65 -0.82 -2.91
C SER A 181 19.05 0.56 -2.56
N GLN A 182 17.78 0.77 -2.87
CA GLN A 182 17.08 2.01 -2.52
C GLN A 182 16.80 2.09 -1.00
N MET A 183 16.58 0.94 -0.35
CA MET A 183 16.36 0.88 1.09
C MET A 183 17.55 1.37 1.92
N MET A 184 18.77 1.25 1.40
CA MET A 184 19.98 1.77 2.08
C MET A 184 19.97 3.31 2.24
N ASN A 185 19.31 4.02 1.32
CA ASN A 185 19.16 5.47 1.36
C ASN A 185 17.85 5.93 2.04
N PHE A 186 17.05 5.00 2.53
CA PHE A 186 15.78 5.30 3.19
C PHE A 186 16.02 5.93 4.57
N PRO A 187 15.20 6.93 5.01
CA PRO A 187 15.35 7.52 6.33
C PRO A 187 15.07 6.50 7.44
N VAL A 188 16.07 6.19 8.25
CA VAL A 188 15.98 5.14 9.29
C VAL A 188 14.90 5.46 10.33
N GLY A 189 14.70 6.71 10.68
CA GLY A 189 13.65 7.11 11.64
C GLY A 189 12.24 6.80 11.14
N THR A 190 11.97 6.96 9.84
CA THR A 190 10.69 6.59 9.22
C THR A 190 10.47 5.08 9.32
N LEU A 191 11.52 4.30 9.00
CA LEU A 191 11.50 2.84 9.10
C LEU A 191 11.26 2.37 10.54
N ILE A 192 12.01 2.90 11.50
CA ILE A 192 11.91 2.52 12.92
C ILE A 192 10.49 2.81 13.44
N ARG A 193 9.94 4.00 13.18
CA ARG A 193 8.57 4.35 13.56
C ARG A 193 7.54 3.40 12.94
N PHE A 194 7.70 3.10 11.65
CA PHE A 194 6.83 2.14 10.98
C PHE A 194 6.91 0.75 11.64
N CYS A 195 8.11 0.20 11.80
CA CYS A 195 8.30 -1.12 12.41
C CYS A 195 7.78 -1.18 13.85
N HIS A 196 7.98 -0.12 14.63
CA HIS A 196 7.46 -0.01 15.99
C HIS A 196 5.93 -0.01 16.01
N ASN A 197 5.29 0.84 15.21
CA ASN A 197 3.83 0.95 15.14
C ASN A 197 3.17 -0.38 14.73
N HIS A 198 3.78 -1.10 13.77
CA HIS A 198 3.26 -2.36 13.26
C HIS A 198 3.67 -3.59 14.10
N GLY A 199 4.35 -3.41 15.22
CA GLY A 199 4.79 -4.49 16.11
C GLY A 199 5.85 -5.41 15.48
N LEU A 200 6.55 -4.96 14.44
CA LEU A 200 7.58 -5.76 13.76
C LEU A 200 8.88 -5.88 14.56
N LEU A 201 9.09 -5.00 15.54
CA LEU A 201 10.22 -5.04 16.49
C LEU A 201 9.96 -5.97 17.68
N GLN A 202 8.76 -6.55 17.79
CA GLN A 202 8.35 -7.38 18.89
C GLN A 202 8.53 -8.86 18.55
N VAL A 203 9.06 -9.64 19.49
CA VAL A 203 9.11 -11.10 19.40
C VAL A 203 7.81 -11.71 19.94
N ASN A 204 7.32 -11.15 21.07
CA ASN A 204 6.06 -11.51 21.70
C ASN A 204 5.06 -10.36 21.57
N ASP A 205 3.78 -10.62 21.86
CA ASP A 205 2.68 -9.63 21.85
C ASP A 205 2.53 -8.89 20.48
N ARG A 206 2.78 -9.61 19.40
CA ARG A 206 2.56 -9.09 18.06
C ARG A 206 1.09 -8.80 17.83
N PRO A 207 0.74 -7.73 17.09
CA PRO A 207 -0.65 -7.46 16.74
C PRO A 207 -1.24 -8.64 15.96
N ARG A 208 -2.51 -8.91 16.18
CA ARG A 208 -3.25 -9.92 15.39
C ARG A 208 -3.56 -9.35 14.02
N TRP A 209 -3.39 -10.20 13.02
CA TRP A 209 -3.63 -9.86 11.62
C TRP A 209 -4.90 -10.52 11.12
N PHE A 210 -5.55 -9.84 10.20
CA PHE A 210 -6.82 -10.25 9.62
C PHE A 210 -6.81 -10.01 8.11
N THR A 211 -7.70 -10.72 7.42
CA THR A 211 -8.02 -10.54 6.00
C THR A 211 -9.53 -10.42 5.82
N VAL A 212 -9.97 -9.91 4.68
CA VAL A 212 -11.40 -9.90 4.32
C VAL A 212 -11.80 -11.29 3.87
N GLN A 213 -12.82 -11.86 4.50
CA GLN A 213 -13.31 -13.18 4.15
C GLN A 213 -13.92 -13.19 2.73
N GLY A 214 -13.43 -14.07 1.87
CA GLY A 214 -13.85 -14.14 0.46
C GLY A 214 -13.24 -13.09 -0.45
N GLY A 215 -12.36 -12.21 0.09
CA GLY A 215 -11.59 -11.22 -0.65
C GLY A 215 -12.06 -9.78 -0.47
N SER A 216 -11.14 -8.86 -0.74
CA SER A 216 -11.30 -7.42 -0.51
C SER A 216 -12.39 -6.78 -1.38
N ARG A 217 -12.78 -7.39 -2.51
CA ARG A 217 -13.89 -6.91 -3.35
C ARG A 217 -15.20 -6.73 -2.57
N HIS A 218 -15.43 -7.52 -1.50
CA HIS A 218 -16.67 -7.45 -0.74
C HIS A 218 -16.91 -6.08 -0.08
N TYR A 219 -15.88 -5.43 0.44
CA TYR A 219 -16.08 -4.09 0.96
C TYR A 219 -16.19 -3.04 -0.17
N VAL A 220 -15.45 -3.24 -1.27
CA VAL A 220 -15.51 -2.36 -2.46
C VAL A 220 -16.94 -2.37 -3.03
N ASP A 221 -17.49 -3.55 -3.29
CA ASP A 221 -18.84 -3.71 -3.84
C ASP A 221 -19.90 -3.09 -2.93
N LYS A 222 -19.79 -3.27 -1.61
CA LYS A 222 -20.70 -2.66 -0.64
C LYS A 222 -20.65 -1.14 -0.64
N MET A 223 -19.47 -0.54 -0.83
CA MET A 223 -19.33 0.91 -0.94
C MET A 223 -19.90 1.43 -2.26
N VAL A 224 -19.52 0.80 -3.37
CA VAL A 224 -19.95 1.21 -4.71
C VAL A 224 -21.46 1.08 -4.89
N ALA A 225 -22.08 0.01 -4.40
CA ALA A 225 -23.53 -0.20 -4.47
C ALA A 225 -24.36 0.91 -3.78
N GLN A 226 -23.74 1.68 -2.89
CA GLN A 226 -24.37 2.78 -2.17
C GLN A 226 -24.06 4.16 -2.78
N LEU A 227 -23.26 4.22 -3.86
CA LEU A 227 -22.98 5.48 -4.56
C LEU A 227 -24.01 5.72 -5.66
N PRO A 228 -24.54 6.95 -5.78
CA PRO A 228 -25.57 7.28 -6.77
C PRO A 228 -25.04 7.29 -8.20
N ASP A 229 -23.74 7.61 -8.40
CA ASP A 229 -23.10 7.71 -9.70
C ASP A 229 -21.66 7.23 -9.62
N ALA A 230 -21.43 5.96 -9.98
CA ALA A 230 -20.12 5.33 -10.02
C ALA A 230 -19.86 4.77 -11.43
N ARG A 231 -18.83 5.29 -12.10
CA ARG A 231 -18.54 5.04 -13.51
C ARG A 231 -17.19 4.33 -13.66
N ARG A 232 -17.22 3.06 -13.98
CA ARG A 232 -16.04 2.26 -14.37
C ARG A 232 -15.80 2.33 -15.88
N SER A 233 -14.58 2.03 -16.32
CA SER A 233 -14.17 2.21 -17.73
C SER A 233 -14.44 3.64 -18.23
N HIS A 234 -14.30 4.61 -17.33
CA HIS A 234 -14.50 6.04 -17.59
C HIS A 234 -13.22 6.82 -17.21
N PRO A 235 -12.14 6.67 -18.00
CA PRO A 235 -10.90 7.37 -17.73
C PRO A 235 -11.09 8.88 -17.84
N VAL A 236 -10.73 9.60 -16.77
CA VAL A 236 -10.57 11.05 -16.82
C VAL A 236 -9.29 11.34 -17.58
N ARG A 237 -9.38 12.27 -18.55
CA ARG A 237 -8.27 12.66 -19.42
C ARG A 237 -7.65 13.99 -19.01
N SER A 238 -8.48 14.90 -18.47
CA SER A 238 -8.04 16.24 -18.08
C SER A 238 -8.89 16.81 -16.96
N VAL A 239 -8.26 17.57 -16.10
CA VAL A 239 -8.89 18.38 -15.04
C VAL A 239 -8.40 19.80 -15.18
N ARG A 240 -9.31 20.75 -15.39
CA ARG A 240 -9.00 22.16 -15.62
C ARG A 240 -9.82 23.05 -14.71
N ARG A 241 -9.18 23.95 -14.01
CA ARG A 241 -9.83 24.94 -13.15
C ARG A 241 -10.52 26.02 -13.98
N GLN A 242 -11.70 26.44 -13.52
CA GLN A 242 -12.42 27.59 -14.06
C GLN A 242 -12.44 28.69 -13.00
N PRO A 243 -11.71 29.81 -13.22
CA PRO A 243 -11.82 30.98 -12.34
C PRO A 243 -13.23 31.56 -12.32
N PRO A 244 -13.62 32.27 -11.25
CA PRO A 244 -14.90 32.97 -11.21
C PRO A 244 -14.92 34.06 -12.28
N GLY A 245 -16.14 34.31 -12.86
CA GLY A 245 -16.36 35.37 -13.86
C GLY A 245 -15.99 34.98 -15.29
N VAL A 246 -15.38 33.84 -15.55
CA VAL A 246 -15.25 33.28 -16.90
C VAL A 246 -16.64 32.82 -17.33
N ASP A 247 -17.14 33.32 -18.49
CA ASP A 247 -18.47 33.04 -19.03
C ASP A 247 -19.65 33.38 -18.06
N GLY A 248 -19.43 34.31 -17.11
CA GLY A 248 -20.42 34.67 -16.10
C GLY A 248 -20.68 33.60 -15.05
N GLY A 249 -19.86 32.53 -15.01
CA GLY A 249 -20.03 31.39 -14.13
C GLY A 249 -19.33 31.54 -12.75
N THR A 250 -19.74 30.71 -11.80
CA THR A 250 -19.06 30.55 -10.52
C THR A 250 -17.76 29.76 -10.73
N ALA A 251 -16.79 29.91 -9.82
CA ALA A 251 -15.58 29.08 -9.80
C ALA A 251 -15.93 27.58 -9.78
N GLY A 252 -15.12 26.75 -10.39
CA GLY A 252 -15.32 25.31 -10.45
C GLY A 252 -14.22 24.60 -11.21
N VAL A 253 -14.45 23.35 -11.55
CA VAL A 253 -13.47 22.49 -12.24
C VAL A 253 -14.17 21.70 -13.35
N TRP A 254 -13.58 21.71 -14.51
CA TRP A 254 -13.99 20.86 -15.63
C TRP A 254 -13.24 19.53 -15.56
N VAL A 255 -13.98 18.45 -15.67
CA VAL A 255 -13.47 17.09 -15.81
C VAL A 255 -13.78 16.60 -17.21
N GLU A 256 -12.76 16.25 -17.96
CA GLU A 256 -12.86 15.79 -19.34
C GLU A 256 -12.62 14.27 -19.40
N THR A 257 -13.49 13.56 -20.08
CA THR A 257 -13.43 12.12 -20.32
C THR A 257 -13.61 11.83 -21.81
N ASP A 258 -13.47 10.58 -22.24
CA ASP A 258 -13.77 10.17 -23.61
C ASP A 258 -15.27 10.32 -23.97
N HIS A 259 -16.13 10.55 -22.97
CA HIS A 259 -17.58 10.71 -23.14
C HIS A 259 -18.04 12.18 -23.09
N GLY A 260 -17.11 13.13 -22.94
CA GLY A 260 -17.39 14.56 -22.88
C GLY A 260 -16.83 15.23 -21.65
N SER A 261 -17.18 16.50 -21.47
CA SER A 261 -16.71 17.34 -20.37
C SER A 261 -17.85 17.69 -19.42
N GLU A 262 -17.62 17.54 -18.14
CA GLU A 262 -18.57 17.88 -17.08
C GLU A 262 -17.94 18.86 -16.08
N ARG A 263 -18.75 19.81 -15.61
CA ARG A 263 -18.36 20.78 -14.59
C ARG A 263 -18.75 20.31 -13.20
N PHE A 264 -17.81 20.43 -12.26
CA PHE A 264 -17.97 20.13 -10.85
C PHE A 264 -17.61 21.35 -9.99
N ASP A 265 -18.16 21.43 -8.79
CA ASP A 265 -17.79 22.45 -7.82
C ASP A 265 -16.45 22.12 -7.13
N GLU A 266 -16.19 20.84 -6.93
CA GLU A 266 -14.93 20.34 -6.33
C GLU A 266 -14.51 19.05 -7.04
N VAL A 267 -13.19 18.82 -7.12
CA VAL A 267 -12.61 17.58 -7.66
C VAL A 267 -11.61 17.00 -6.68
N VAL A 268 -11.75 15.71 -6.37
CA VAL A 268 -10.82 14.94 -5.55
C VAL A 268 -10.04 13.99 -6.45
N LEU A 269 -8.73 14.23 -6.60
CA LEU A 269 -7.81 13.34 -7.30
C LEU A 269 -7.29 12.28 -6.32
N ALA A 270 -7.81 11.06 -6.45
CA ALA A 270 -7.49 9.91 -5.61
C ALA A 270 -6.61 8.87 -6.31
N CYS A 271 -5.90 9.30 -7.35
CA CYS A 271 -4.92 8.52 -8.10
C CYS A 271 -3.53 8.58 -7.46
N HIS A 272 -2.57 7.85 -8.02
CA HIS A 272 -1.16 8.06 -7.67
C HIS A 272 -0.70 9.49 -7.96
N ALA A 273 0.27 10.01 -7.21
CA ALA A 273 0.74 11.39 -7.35
C ALA A 273 1.15 11.75 -8.79
N PRO A 274 1.92 10.91 -9.53
CA PRO A 274 2.25 11.19 -10.93
C PRO A 274 1.01 11.23 -11.84
N GLN A 275 0.04 10.33 -11.63
CA GLN A 275 -1.20 10.32 -12.39
C GLN A 275 -2.04 11.58 -12.11
N SER A 276 -2.17 11.95 -10.83
CA SER A 276 -2.86 13.18 -10.43
C SER A 276 -2.23 14.42 -11.07
N LEU A 277 -0.90 14.48 -11.13
CA LEU A 277 -0.19 15.56 -11.79
C LEU A 277 -0.45 15.59 -13.31
N ALA A 278 -0.42 14.42 -13.95
CA ALA A 278 -0.64 14.30 -15.40
C ALA A 278 -2.07 14.71 -15.82
N LEU A 279 -3.06 14.54 -14.95
CA LEU A 279 -4.44 14.94 -15.21
C LEU A 279 -4.65 16.47 -15.13
N LEU A 280 -3.80 17.21 -14.41
CA LEU A 280 -3.95 18.66 -14.26
C LEU A 280 -3.47 19.40 -15.50
N ALA A 281 -4.41 19.98 -16.27
CA ALA A 281 -4.07 20.78 -17.45
C ALA A 281 -3.37 22.09 -17.10
N ASP A 282 -3.61 22.59 -15.89
CA ASP A 282 -3.16 23.89 -15.38
C ASP A 282 -2.37 23.75 -14.07
N ALA A 283 -1.61 22.69 -13.92
CA ALA A 283 -0.82 22.41 -12.72
C ALA A 283 0.06 23.62 -12.34
N SER A 284 -0.01 24.05 -11.10
CA SER A 284 0.82 25.12 -10.54
C SER A 284 2.28 24.64 -10.33
N PRO A 285 3.26 25.55 -10.19
CA PRO A 285 4.63 25.19 -9.84
C PRO A 285 4.75 24.37 -8.55
N ASP A 286 3.94 24.68 -7.53
CA ASP A 286 3.91 23.94 -6.26
C ASP A 286 3.41 22.51 -6.46
N GLU A 287 2.34 22.31 -7.24
CA GLU A 287 1.80 20.99 -7.55
C GLU A 287 2.82 20.14 -8.32
N ARG A 288 3.49 20.73 -9.32
CA ARG A 288 4.56 20.04 -10.05
C ARG A 288 5.71 19.64 -9.13
N ALA A 289 6.11 20.52 -8.23
CA ALA A 289 7.21 20.25 -7.31
C ALA A 289 6.85 19.18 -6.28
N VAL A 290 5.63 19.19 -5.74
CA VAL A 290 5.20 18.24 -4.69
C VAL A 290 4.80 16.89 -5.28
N LEU A 291 3.88 16.86 -6.26
CA LEU A 291 3.40 15.62 -6.84
C LEU A 291 4.47 14.93 -7.69
N GLY A 292 5.32 15.70 -8.38
CA GLY A 292 6.43 15.18 -9.18
C GLY A 292 7.56 14.54 -8.36
N ALA A 293 7.72 14.94 -7.09
CA ALA A 293 8.71 14.34 -6.20
C ALA A 293 8.28 12.96 -5.67
N ILE A 294 6.98 12.62 -5.72
CA ILE A 294 6.45 11.34 -5.23
C ILE A 294 6.29 10.39 -6.41
N ARG A 295 7.34 9.62 -6.66
CA ARG A 295 7.39 8.67 -7.78
C ARG A 295 6.70 7.37 -7.43
N THR A 296 6.31 6.62 -8.46
CA THR A 296 5.86 5.23 -8.35
C THR A 296 6.77 4.30 -9.13
N GLN A 297 6.86 3.06 -8.70
CA GLN A 297 7.53 2.00 -9.44
C GLN A 297 6.51 0.91 -9.82
N PRO A 298 6.63 0.33 -11.02
CA PRO A 298 5.81 -0.80 -11.41
C PRO A 298 6.23 -2.05 -10.63
N ASN A 299 5.27 -2.93 -10.38
CA ASN A 299 5.48 -4.24 -9.79
C ASN A 299 4.55 -5.24 -10.48
N ARG A 300 5.14 -6.25 -11.10
CA ARG A 300 4.39 -7.34 -11.73
C ARG A 300 4.01 -8.38 -10.67
N ALA A 301 2.73 -8.71 -10.57
CA ALA A 301 2.22 -9.76 -9.70
C ALA A 301 1.69 -10.93 -10.54
N VAL A 302 2.12 -12.14 -10.25
CA VAL A 302 1.71 -13.37 -10.95
C VAL A 302 1.00 -14.28 -9.96
N LEU A 303 -0.26 -14.59 -10.22
CA LEU A 303 -1.04 -15.59 -9.47
C LEU A 303 -0.81 -16.98 -10.08
N HIS A 304 -0.33 -17.91 -9.28
CA HIS A 304 0.02 -19.26 -9.74
C HIS A 304 -0.07 -20.31 -8.63
N THR A 305 0.09 -21.57 -8.99
CA THR A 305 0.12 -22.73 -8.07
C THR A 305 1.44 -23.48 -8.09
N ASP A 306 2.51 -22.90 -8.63
CA ASP A 306 3.85 -23.49 -8.66
C ASP A 306 4.58 -23.37 -7.32
N ALA A 307 4.53 -24.41 -6.51
CA ALA A 307 5.22 -24.47 -5.22
C ALA A 307 6.76 -24.51 -5.32
N SER A 308 7.35 -24.71 -6.51
CA SER A 308 8.80 -24.74 -6.68
C SER A 308 9.49 -23.40 -6.43
N LEU A 309 8.70 -22.29 -6.45
CA LEU A 309 9.18 -20.95 -6.12
C LEU A 309 9.28 -20.70 -4.62
N LEU A 310 8.58 -21.47 -3.80
CA LEU A 310 8.71 -21.41 -2.33
C LEU A 310 10.03 -22.02 -1.87
N PRO A 311 10.46 -21.76 -0.61
CA PRO A 311 11.63 -22.41 -0.03
C PRO A 311 11.56 -23.94 -0.19
N ARG A 312 12.69 -24.57 -0.52
CA ARG A 312 12.77 -26.03 -0.72
C ARG A 312 12.34 -26.83 0.52
N ARG A 313 12.43 -26.20 1.68
CA ARG A 313 12.03 -26.79 2.96
C ARG A 313 10.65 -26.32 3.36
N PRO A 314 9.61 -27.17 3.36
CA PRO A 314 8.25 -26.75 3.73
C PRO A 314 8.17 -26.14 5.15
N ARG A 315 9.07 -26.51 6.06
CA ARG A 315 9.16 -25.89 7.40
C ARG A 315 9.54 -24.40 7.37
N ALA A 316 10.16 -23.92 6.27
CA ALA A 316 10.48 -22.52 6.09
C ALA A 316 9.36 -21.75 5.36
N TRP A 317 8.30 -22.41 4.91
CA TRP A 317 7.19 -21.74 4.25
C TRP A 317 6.47 -20.80 5.22
N ALA A 318 6.37 -19.57 4.82
CA ALA A 318 5.71 -18.50 5.55
C ALA A 318 4.59 -17.88 4.69
N ALA A 319 3.82 -16.99 5.28
CA ALA A 319 2.85 -16.20 4.52
C ALA A 319 3.55 -15.32 3.47
N TRP A 320 4.69 -14.75 3.83
CA TRP A 320 5.55 -13.93 2.98
C TRP A 320 6.90 -14.62 2.82
N ASN A 321 7.27 -14.96 1.59
CA ASN A 321 8.52 -15.69 1.30
C ASN A 321 9.39 -14.85 0.35
N TYR A 322 10.40 -14.18 0.90
CA TYR A 322 11.37 -13.41 0.12
C TYR A 322 12.33 -14.34 -0.62
N GLU A 323 12.57 -14.06 -1.90
CA GLU A 323 13.63 -14.71 -2.69
C GLU A 323 14.69 -13.69 -3.08
N GLY A 324 15.93 -13.93 -2.62
CA GLY A 324 17.10 -13.17 -3.05
C GLY A 324 17.63 -13.63 -4.39
N ALA A 325 18.25 -12.73 -5.16
CA ALA A 325 18.89 -13.07 -6.43
C ALA A 325 19.90 -14.23 -6.27
N GLY A 326 19.87 -15.15 -7.24
CA GLY A 326 20.83 -16.26 -7.31
C GLY A 326 22.25 -15.80 -7.67
N PRO A 327 23.27 -16.67 -7.58
CA PRO A 327 24.65 -16.33 -7.90
C PRO A 327 24.87 -15.84 -9.33
N ALA A 328 24.03 -16.28 -10.26
CA ALA A 328 24.12 -15.96 -11.69
C ALA A 328 23.19 -14.82 -12.14
N ALA A 329 22.29 -14.35 -11.26
CA ALA A 329 21.37 -13.26 -11.63
C ALA A 329 22.08 -11.91 -11.52
N SER A 330 21.90 -11.04 -12.52
CA SER A 330 22.20 -9.63 -12.38
C SER A 330 21.40 -9.09 -11.19
N ASP A 331 22.03 -8.31 -10.34
CA ASP A 331 21.36 -7.66 -9.22
C ASP A 331 20.46 -6.55 -9.79
N THR A 332 19.27 -6.91 -10.27
CA THR A 332 18.27 -5.94 -10.77
C THR A 332 17.75 -5.07 -9.64
N GLY A 333 18.10 -5.44 -8.40
CA GLY A 333 17.68 -4.72 -7.20
C GLY A 333 16.20 -4.87 -6.88
N GLU A 334 15.40 -5.51 -7.72
CA GLU A 334 13.97 -5.70 -7.47
C GLU A 334 13.73 -6.72 -6.35
N VAL A 335 12.71 -6.45 -5.55
CA VAL A 335 12.27 -7.36 -4.50
C VAL A 335 11.40 -8.44 -5.11
N CYS A 336 11.82 -9.69 -4.98
CA CYS A 336 11.01 -10.85 -5.29
C CYS A 336 10.36 -11.41 -4.02
N LEU A 337 9.05 -11.49 -4.03
CA LEU A 337 8.26 -11.94 -2.88
C LEU A 337 7.15 -12.89 -3.32
N HIS A 338 7.06 -14.04 -2.68
CA HIS A 338 6.02 -15.04 -2.91
C HIS A 338 5.05 -15.06 -1.73
N TYR A 339 3.85 -14.56 -1.92
CA TYR A 339 2.76 -14.61 -0.94
C TYR A 339 2.07 -15.97 -1.00
N LEU A 340 2.17 -16.77 0.04
CA LEU A 340 1.43 -18.03 0.15
C LEU A 340 0.03 -17.75 0.69
N LEU A 341 -0.93 -17.63 -0.22
CA LEU A 341 -2.29 -17.19 0.10
C LEU A 341 -3.03 -18.14 1.04
N ASN A 342 -2.73 -19.45 1.02
CA ASN A 342 -3.28 -20.40 1.98
C ASN A 342 -3.00 -20.09 3.45
N LYS A 343 -1.94 -19.29 3.72
CA LYS A 343 -1.63 -18.79 5.07
C LYS A 343 -2.24 -17.41 5.34
N LEU A 344 -2.48 -16.64 4.28
CA LEU A 344 -3.01 -15.28 4.38
C LEU A 344 -4.53 -15.24 4.38
N GLN A 345 -5.18 -16.14 3.64
CA GLN A 345 -6.62 -16.21 3.48
C GLN A 345 -7.13 -17.63 3.76
N PRO A 346 -8.33 -17.79 4.31
CA PRO A 346 -8.95 -19.12 4.53
C PRO A 346 -9.44 -19.70 3.19
N LEU A 347 -8.51 -20.23 2.38
CA LEU A 347 -8.84 -20.82 1.09
C LEU A 347 -9.37 -22.24 1.25
N PRO A 348 -10.36 -22.67 0.43
CA PRO A 348 -10.97 -24.00 0.51
C PRO A 348 -10.15 -25.07 -0.23
N CYS A 349 -8.86 -24.89 -0.42
CA CYS A 349 -7.98 -25.82 -1.12
C CYS A 349 -6.68 -26.07 -0.34
N ALA A 350 -6.13 -27.29 -0.46
CA ALA A 350 -4.82 -27.63 0.11
C ALA A 350 -3.66 -27.32 -0.83
N GLN A 351 -3.91 -27.21 -2.14
CA GLN A 351 -2.89 -26.85 -3.12
C GLN A 351 -2.36 -25.43 -2.81
N PRO A 352 -1.03 -25.20 -2.83
CA PRO A 352 -0.48 -23.88 -2.67
C PRO A 352 -1.00 -22.92 -3.74
N VAL A 353 -1.57 -21.81 -3.30
CA VAL A 353 -1.97 -20.68 -4.13
C VAL A 353 -1.04 -19.53 -3.79
N ILE A 354 -0.37 -18.99 -4.77
CA ILE A 354 0.76 -18.08 -4.59
C ILE A 354 0.57 -16.85 -5.46
N VAL A 355 0.79 -15.67 -4.91
CA VAL A 355 1.04 -14.44 -5.67
C VAL A 355 2.51 -14.13 -5.58
N SER A 356 3.21 -14.16 -6.70
CA SER A 356 4.61 -13.77 -6.79
C SER A 356 4.74 -12.34 -7.29
N LEU A 357 5.35 -11.48 -6.50
CA LEU A 357 5.68 -10.11 -6.87
C LEU A 357 7.10 -10.09 -7.44
N ASN A 358 7.23 -9.58 -8.67
CA ASN A 358 8.49 -9.50 -9.43
C ASN A 358 9.29 -10.82 -9.38
N PRO A 359 8.72 -11.94 -9.83
CA PRO A 359 9.38 -13.23 -9.73
C PRO A 359 10.72 -13.24 -10.47
N ILE A 360 11.81 -13.60 -9.79
CA ILE A 360 13.15 -13.78 -10.40
C ILE A 360 13.18 -15.03 -11.26
N ARG A 361 12.41 -16.04 -10.87
CA ARG A 361 12.17 -17.28 -11.61
C ARG A 361 10.72 -17.30 -12.02
N GLU A 362 10.47 -17.47 -13.31
CA GLU A 362 9.09 -17.56 -13.82
C GLU A 362 8.40 -18.83 -13.29
N PRO A 363 7.14 -18.74 -12.83
CA PRO A 363 6.35 -19.91 -12.52
C PRO A 363 6.12 -20.74 -13.78
N HIS A 364 5.94 -22.04 -13.60
CA HIS A 364 5.66 -22.92 -14.75
C HIS A 364 4.37 -22.45 -15.46
N PRO A 365 4.39 -22.24 -16.80
CA PRO A 365 3.27 -21.63 -17.53
C PRO A 365 1.91 -22.30 -17.29
N GLY A 366 1.89 -23.64 -17.15
CA GLY A 366 0.66 -24.40 -16.87
C GLY A 366 0.08 -24.19 -15.46
N THR A 367 0.76 -23.45 -14.59
CA THR A 367 0.31 -23.14 -13.21
C THR A 367 -0.10 -21.69 -13.04
N VAL A 368 0.05 -20.85 -14.07
CA VAL A 368 -0.30 -19.42 -14.03
C VAL A 368 -1.80 -19.25 -14.25
N HIS A 369 -2.44 -18.50 -13.36
CA HIS A 369 -3.88 -18.21 -13.41
C HIS A 369 -4.18 -16.75 -13.74
N GLY A 370 -3.23 -15.82 -13.50
CA GLY A 370 -3.39 -14.41 -13.83
C GLY A 370 -2.12 -13.61 -13.60
N GLU A 371 -2.01 -12.49 -14.32
CA GLU A 371 -0.93 -11.52 -14.17
C GLU A 371 -1.51 -10.13 -14.00
N PHE A 372 -0.91 -9.34 -13.14
CA PHE A 372 -1.40 -8.02 -12.74
C PHE A 372 -0.24 -7.05 -12.61
N ASP A 373 -0.46 -5.83 -13.11
CA ASP A 373 0.49 -4.73 -12.96
C ASP A 373 0.03 -3.81 -11.83
N TYR A 374 0.88 -3.67 -10.81
CA TYR A 374 0.68 -2.74 -9.71
C TYR A 374 1.74 -1.63 -9.75
N ALA A 375 1.42 -0.50 -9.15
CA ALA A 375 2.37 0.58 -8.96
C ALA A 375 2.43 0.95 -7.46
N HIS A 376 3.63 0.95 -6.91
CA HIS A 376 3.84 1.30 -5.50
C HIS A 376 4.63 2.61 -5.39
N PRO A 377 4.28 3.50 -4.43
CA PRO A 377 5.03 4.74 -4.24
C PRO A 377 6.44 4.45 -3.71
N VAL A 378 7.40 5.21 -4.19
CA VAL A 378 8.80 5.18 -3.74
C VAL A 378 8.97 6.26 -2.68
N PHE A 379 9.38 5.87 -1.47
CA PHE A 379 9.56 6.76 -0.32
C PHE A 379 11.03 7.12 -0.09
N ASP A 380 11.62 7.86 -0.99
CA ASP A 380 12.92 8.49 -0.76
C ASP A 380 12.80 9.78 0.09
N THR A 381 13.93 10.39 0.40
CA THR A 381 13.96 11.64 1.19
C THR A 381 13.19 12.78 0.53
N ALA A 382 13.20 12.86 -0.82
CA ALA A 382 12.46 13.86 -1.57
C ALA A 382 10.94 13.63 -1.46
N ALA A 383 10.48 12.39 -1.60
CA ALA A 383 9.09 12.01 -1.44
C ALA A 383 8.59 12.31 -0.01
N VAL A 384 9.36 11.95 1.02
CA VAL A 384 9.01 12.23 2.43
C VAL A 384 8.95 13.75 2.70
N ALA A 385 9.85 14.54 2.13
CA ALA A 385 9.80 16.00 2.22
C ALA A 385 8.57 16.57 1.50
N ALA A 386 8.23 16.03 0.32
CA ALA A 386 7.06 16.44 -0.46
C ALA A 386 5.73 16.11 0.26
N GLN A 387 5.63 14.96 0.92
CA GLN A 387 4.45 14.58 1.72
C GLN A 387 4.06 15.66 2.75
N ARG A 388 5.04 16.29 3.40
CA ARG A 388 4.81 17.37 4.38
C ARG A 388 4.19 18.61 3.76
N ARG A 389 4.33 18.80 2.45
CA ARG A 389 3.80 19.93 1.69
C ARG A 389 2.42 19.66 1.08
N VAL A 390 1.97 18.40 0.99
CA VAL A 390 0.65 18.05 0.44
C VAL A 390 -0.50 18.84 1.08
N PRO A 391 -0.54 19.07 2.41
CA PRO A 391 -1.59 19.88 3.02
C PRO A 391 -1.70 21.30 2.43
N SER A 392 -0.61 21.90 1.97
CA SER A 392 -0.61 23.25 1.38
C SER A 392 -1.22 23.31 -0.02
N LEU A 393 -1.42 22.19 -0.68
CA LEU A 393 -2.07 22.11 -1.99
C LEU A 393 -3.58 21.96 -1.91
N GLN A 394 -4.09 21.48 -0.77
CA GLN A 394 -5.48 21.07 -0.62
C GLN A 394 -6.46 22.22 -0.86
N GLY A 395 -7.45 21.98 -1.73
CA GLY A 395 -8.54 22.90 -2.03
C GLY A 395 -8.15 24.14 -2.86
N ARG A 396 -6.90 24.25 -3.32
CA ARG A 396 -6.50 25.33 -4.22
C ARG A 396 -7.19 25.18 -5.57
N GLY A 397 -7.99 26.19 -5.94
CA GLY A 397 -8.77 26.15 -7.17
C GLY A 397 -9.73 24.94 -7.23
N HIS A 398 -10.30 24.54 -6.09
CA HIS A 398 -11.30 23.47 -5.98
C HIS A 398 -10.78 22.06 -6.32
N VAL A 399 -9.45 21.84 -6.24
CA VAL A 399 -8.81 20.53 -6.45
C VAL A 399 -8.21 20.02 -5.15
N TRP A 400 -8.44 18.75 -4.86
CA TRP A 400 -8.03 18.04 -3.66
C TRP A 400 -7.27 16.77 -4.01
N PHE A 401 -6.36 16.34 -3.16
CA PHE A 401 -5.51 15.19 -3.39
C PHE A 401 -5.60 14.21 -2.22
N CYS A 402 -5.81 12.93 -2.51
CA CYS A 402 -5.70 11.87 -1.52
C CYS A 402 -5.07 10.60 -2.14
N GLY A 403 -4.60 9.70 -1.29
CA GLY A 403 -3.97 8.45 -1.68
C GLY A 403 -3.06 7.93 -0.59
N ALA A 404 -2.76 6.65 -0.62
CA ALA A 404 -1.85 6.02 0.34
C ALA A 404 -0.43 6.63 0.30
N TRP A 405 -0.03 7.19 -0.84
CA TRP A 405 1.24 7.88 -1.05
C TRP A 405 1.44 9.14 -0.19
N THR A 406 0.39 9.64 0.45
CA THR A 406 0.47 10.80 1.36
C THR A 406 1.13 10.46 2.69
N ARG A 407 1.33 9.16 3.00
CA ARG A 407 1.99 8.63 4.20
C ARG A 407 2.86 7.42 3.86
N TYR A 408 2.67 6.28 4.52
CA TYR A 408 3.50 5.07 4.39
C TYR A 408 3.12 4.14 3.24
N GLY A 409 2.03 4.41 2.51
CA GLY A 409 1.60 3.63 1.34
C GLY A 409 0.62 2.49 1.64
N PHE A 410 0.09 2.40 2.85
CA PHE A 410 -0.81 1.32 3.25
C PHE A 410 -2.29 1.68 3.12
N HIS A 411 -3.14 0.68 3.21
CA HIS A 411 -4.59 0.83 3.05
C HIS A 411 -5.20 1.83 4.04
N GLU A 412 -4.78 1.77 5.32
CA GLU A 412 -5.19 2.74 6.34
C GLU A 412 -4.78 4.17 5.99
N ASP A 413 -3.59 4.35 5.40
CA ASP A 413 -3.12 5.67 4.98
C ASP A 413 -3.98 6.25 3.84
N GLY A 414 -4.33 5.39 2.87
CA GLY A 414 -5.23 5.74 1.79
C GLY A 414 -6.60 6.15 2.31
N LEU A 415 -7.20 5.32 3.15
CA LEU A 415 -8.48 5.59 3.80
C LEU A 415 -8.43 6.90 4.61
N ALA A 416 -7.40 7.06 5.46
CA ALA A 416 -7.23 8.26 6.28
C ALA A 416 -7.08 9.53 5.44
N SER A 417 -6.39 9.47 4.30
CA SER A 417 -6.21 10.61 3.41
C SER A 417 -7.52 11.01 2.73
N GLY A 418 -8.34 10.05 2.31
CA GLY A 418 -9.68 10.31 1.77
C GLY A 418 -10.59 10.97 2.79
N LEU A 419 -10.61 10.46 4.02
CA LEU A 419 -11.38 11.06 5.13
C LEU A 419 -10.92 12.47 5.47
N ALA A 420 -9.62 12.74 5.47
CA ALA A 420 -9.09 14.08 5.72
C ALA A 420 -9.55 15.10 4.66
N VAL A 421 -9.66 14.69 3.39
CA VAL A 421 -10.22 15.54 2.33
C VAL A 421 -11.71 15.79 2.58
N VAL A 422 -12.49 14.78 2.98
CA VAL A 422 -13.92 14.95 3.33
C VAL A 422 -14.09 15.95 4.45
N ASP A 423 -13.32 15.83 5.51
CA ASP A 423 -13.38 16.76 6.67
C ASP A 423 -13.01 18.19 6.26
N ALA A 424 -11.98 18.38 5.45
CA ALA A 424 -11.56 19.67 4.94
C ALA A 424 -12.61 20.32 4.02
N LEU A 425 -13.25 19.54 3.13
CA LEU A 425 -14.37 19.99 2.30
C LEU A 425 -15.55 20.45 3.15
N LYS A 426 -15.96 19.66 4.15
CA LYS A 426 -17.05 20.01 5.05
C LYS A 426 -16.76 21.31 5.82
N ALA A 427 -15.54 21.44 6.34
CA ALA A 427 -15.11 22.66 7.04
C ALA A 427 -15.17 23.89 6.12
N ARG A 428 -14.69 23.80 4.89
CA ARG A 428 -14.78 24.86 3.89
C ARG A 428 -16.24 25.26 3.60
N TRP A 429 -17.09 24.26 3.38
CA TRP A 429 -18.49 24.53 3.05
C TRP A 429 -19.29 25.14 4.20
N SER A 430 -18.96 24.83 5.45
CA SER A 430 -19.59 25.45 6.61
C SER A 430 -19.26 26.94 6.71
N VAL A 431 -18.00 27.31 6.42
CA VAL A 431 -17.59 28.73 6.35
C VAL A 431 -18.31 29.47 5.24
N ASP A 432 -18.34 28.90 4.01
CA ASP A 432 -19.04 29.51 2.87
C ASP A 432 -20.53 29.71 3.14
N SER A 433 -21.15 28.79 3.85
CA SER A 433 -22.59 28.89 4.23
C SER A 433 -22.84 30.00 5.25
N ALA A 434 -21.95 30.13 6.25
CA ALA A 434 -22.04 31.18 7.25
C ALA A 434 -21.90 32.58 6.64
N TRP A 435 -20.98 32.77 5.70
CA TRP A 435 -20.81 34.03 4.97
C TRP A 435 -22.03 34.41 4.12
N ARG A 436 -22.68 33.42 3.44
CA ARG A 436 -23.88 33.64 2.64
C ARG A 436 -25.13 33.97 3.47
N GLN A 437 -25.16 33.56 4.73
CA GLN A 437 -26.25 33.89 5.66
C GLN A 437 -26.05 35.27 6.31
N ALA A 438 -24.80 35.77 6.37
CA ALA A 438 -24.45 37.06 6.95
C ALA A 438 -24.46 38.22 5.94
N ALA A 439 -24.51 37.91 4.63
CA ALA A 439 -24.59 38.87 3.52
C ALA A 439 -26.06 39.03 3.05
#